data_822666b1a21b0ca92fc02b173f4251db
#
_entry.id   822666b1a21b0ca92fc02b173f4251db
#
_cell.length_a   1.000
_cell.length_b   1.000
_cell.length_c   1.000
_cell.angle_alpha   90.00
_cell.angle_beta   90.00
_cell.angle_gamma   90.00
#
_symmetry.space_group_name_H-M   'P 1'
#
loop_
_entity.id
_entity.type
_entity.pdbx_description
1 polymer ?
#
loop_
_entity_poly.entity_id
_entity_poly.type
_entity_poly.pdbx_seq_one_letter_code
_entity_poly.pdbx_strand_id
1 'polypeptide(L)'
;MSKISTPILDRSVAPPLLPIEHISFVGPQITVLNNGAKLFWRNGLQNETSKIELHFAAGSATKDPLTASLCAGLLINGSATRTAKQIQKALDAVGAYYDVSLSQESS
;
A
#
# COMPACT_ATOMS: atom_id res chain seq x y z
N MET A 1 2.62 -29.14 29.72
CA MET A 1 2.06 -27.82 29.35
C MET A 1 2.78 -26.76 30.15
N SER A 2 3.76 -26.07 29.54
CA SER A 2 4.52 -25.00 30.18
C SER A 2 3.64 -23.76 30.24
N LYS A 3 3.34 -23.24 31.42
CA LYS A 3 2.67 -21.95 31.62
C LYS A 3 3.63 -20.86 31.20
N ILE A 4 3.38 -20.21 30.08
CA ILE A 4 4.05 -18.96 29.71
C ILE A 4 3.59 -17.90 30.69
N SER A 5 4.41 -17.61 31.68
CA SER A 5 4.21 -16.50 32.60
C SER A 5 4.44 -15.21 31.82
N THR A 6 3.38 -14.49 31.52
CA THR A 6 3.49 -13.14 30.98
C THR A 6 4.15 -12.25 32.04
N PRO A 7 5.30 -11.63 31.78
CA PRO A 7 5.92 -10.75 32.77
C PRO A 7 4.99 -9.56 33.03
N ILE A 8 4.74 -9.30 34.32
CA ILE A 8 3.99 -8.11 34.72
C ILE A 8 4.88 -6.90 34.44
N LEU A 9 4.45 -6.07 33.50
CA LEU A 9 5.16 -4.86 33.11
C LEU A 9 5.06 -3.82 34.24
N ASP A 10 6.18 -3.52 34.89
CA ASP A 10 6.24 -2.42 35.86
C ASP A 10 6.34 -1.09 35.12
N ARG A 11 5.25 -0.33 35.11
CA ARG A 11 5.16 0.96 34.41
C ARG A 11 5.74 2.12 35.22
N SER A 12 6.17 1.89 36.46
CA SER A 12 6.86 2.90 37.27
C SER A 12 8.33 3.08 36.87
N VAL A 13 8.87 2.10 36.17
CA VAL A 13 10.25 2.11 35.68
C VAL A 13 10.25 2.32 34.17
N ALA A 14 10.90 3.40 33.69
CA ALA A 14 11.07 3.63 32.27
C ALA A 14 11.95 2.53 31.65
N PRO A 15 11.61 2.00 30.47
CA PRO A 15 12.47 1.04 29.79
C PRO A 15 13.83 1.67 29.45
N PRO A 16 14.92 0.88 29.46
CA PRO A 16 16.23 1.40 29.12
C PRO A 16 16.25 1.87 27.66
N LEU A 17 16.78 3.07 27.44
CA LEU A 17 17.04 3.58 26.10
C LEU A 17 18.29 2.87 25.57
N LEU A 18 18.10 2.01 24.58
CA LEU A 18 19.21 1.36 23.88
C LEU A 18 19.54 2.16 22.62
N PRO A 19 20.83 2.48 22.38
CA PRO A 19 21.22 3.13 21.14
C PRO A 19 20.94 2.20 19.96
N ILE A 20 20.40 2.76 18.88
CA ILE A 20 20.24 2.02 17.63
C ILE A 20 21.60 2.04 16.93
N GLU A 21 22.33 0.94 17.02
CA GLU A 21 23.69 0.84 16.45
C GLU A 21 23.67 0.58 14.94
N HIS A 22 22.64 -0.10 14.44
CA HIS A 22 22.53 -0.46 13.03
C HIS A 22 21.08 -0.58 12.58
N ILE A 23 20.75 0.05 11.46
CA ILE A 23 19.47 -0.12 10.78
C ILE A 23 19.74 -0.75 9.41
N SER A 24 19.22 -1.94 9.19
CA SER A 24 19.32 -2.64 7.91
C SER A 24 17.99 -2.59 7.18
N PHE A 25 18.01 -2.07 5.95
CA PHE A 25 16.87 -2.08 5.06
C PHE A 25 17.06 -3.12 3.97
N VAL A 26 16.11 -4.04 3.85
CA VAL A 26 16.06 -4.95 2.71
C VAL A 26 15.35 -4.24 1.57
N GLY A 27 16.05 -3.97 0.49
CA GLY A 27 15.47 -3.35 -0.71
C GLY A 27 14.44 -4.26 -1.41
N PRO A 28 13.58 -3.69 -2.27
CA PRO A 28 12.65 -4.46 -3.09
C PRO A 28 13.42 -5.21 -4.19
N GLN A 29 12.84 -6.31 -4.64
CA GLN A 29 13.22 -6.95 -5.89
C GLN A 29 12.58 -6.20 -7.06
N ILE A 30 13.28 -6.11 -8.19
CA ILE A 30 12.81 -5.38 -9.37
C ILE A 30 12.65 -6.38 -10.51
N THR A 31 11.47 -6.37 -11.12
CA THR A 31 11.15 -7.16 -12.32
C THR A 31 10.55 -6.25 -13.37
N VAL A 32 10.97 -6.41 -14.62
CA VAL A 32 10.36 -5.71 -15.75
C VAL A 32 9.33 -6.64 -16.38
N LEU A 33 8.09 -6.18 -16.46
CA LEU A 33 6.99 -6.90 -17.09
C LEU A 33 7.06 -6.82 -18.62
N ASN A 34 6.35 -7.72 -19.32
CA ASN A 34 6.35 -7.77 -20.79
C ASN A 34 5.85 -6.49 -21.47
N ASN A 35 5.05 -5.69 -20.78
CA ASN A 35 4.58 -4.38 -21.24
C ASN A 35 5.55 -3.22 -20.93
N GLY A 36 6.75 -3.52 -20.38
CA GLY A 36 7.75 -2.53 -20.00
C GLY A 36 7.55 -1.91 -18.61
N ALA A 37 6.46 -2.21 -17.91
CA ALA A 37 6.25 -1.70 -16.57
C ALA A 37 7.26 -2.31 -15.59
N LYS A 38 7.73 -1.51 -14.64
CA LYS A 38 8.63 -1.97 -13.58
C LYS A 38 7.81 -2.37 -12.36
N LEU A 39 7.97 -3.61 -11.93
CA LEU A 39 7.40 -4.12 -10.70
C LEU A 39 8.47 -4.09 -9.60
N PHE A 40 8.24 -3.33 -8.56
CA PHE A 40 9.00 -3.34 -7.33
C PHE A 40 8.24 -4.15 -6.31
N TRP A 41 8.78 -5.27 -5.87
CA TRP A 41 8.07 -6.12 -4.95
C TRP A 41 8.95 -6.58 -3.81
N ARG A 42 8.33 -6.78 -2.67
CA ARG A 42 8.97 -7.31 -1.48
C ARG A 42 8.02 -8.29 -0.81
N ASN A 43 8.51 -9.49 -0.55
CA ASN A 43 7.76 -10.41 0.29
C ASN A 43 7.77 -9.85 1.72
N GLY A 44 6.58 -9.68 2.25
CA GLY A 44 6.36 -9.14 3.57
C GLY A 44 6.88 -10.06 4.64
N LEU A 45 7.21 -9.52 5.74
CA LEU A 45 7.83 -10.18 6.85
C LEU A 45 6.81 -11.04 7.58
N GLN A 46 6.15 -10.74 8.53
CA GLN A 46 5.29 -11.59 9.34
C GLN A 46 3.80 -11.19 9.27
N ASN A 47 3.47 -10.27 8.35
CA ASN A 47 2.11 -9.75 8.23
C ASN A 47 1.37 -10.44 7.09
N GLU A 48 0.15 -10.86 7.35
CA GLU A 48 -0.75 -11.46 6.35
C GLU A 48 -1.46 -10.42 5.47
N THR A 49 -0.98 -9.17 5.48
CA THR A 49 -1.54 -8.08 4.67
C THR A 49 -0.71 -7.85 3.42
N SER A 50 -1.37 -7.56 2.31
CA SER A 50 -0.74 -7.17 1.05
C SER A 50 -1.11 -5.73 0.70
N LYS A 51 -0.14 -4.94 0.24
CA LYS A 51 -0.35 -3.61 -0.33
C LYS A 51 0.11 -3.62 -1.79
N ILE A 52 -0.72 -3.13 -2.68
CA ILE A 52 -0.41 -2.98 -4.11
C ILE A 52 -0.57 -1.50 -4.44
N GLU A 53 0.46 -0.89 -5.02
CA GLU A 53 0.43 0.48 -5.50
C GLU A 53 0.70 0.50 -7.01
N LEU A 54 -0.11 1.25 -7.74
CA LEU A 54 0.06 1.48 -9.18
C LEU A 54 0.38 2.96 -9.39
N HIS A 55 1.51 3.24 -9.98
CA HIS A 55 1.96 4.60 -10.29
C HIS A 55 1.86 4.85 -11.79
N PHE A 56 1.11 5.86 -12.16
CA PHE A 56 0.95 6.31 -13.54
C PHE A 56 1.60 7.68 -13.73
N ALA A 57 2.30 7.88 -14.85
CA ALA A 57 2.83 9.18 -15.25
C ALA A 57 1.69 10.08 -15.80
N ALA A 58 0.73 10.41 -14.93
CA ALA A 58 -0.50 11.10 -15.28
C ALA A 58 -0.85 12.21 -14.27
N GLY A 59 0.18 12.83 -13.67
CA GLY A 59 0.01 13.89 -12.70
C GLY A 59 -0.45 15.23 -13.31
N SER A 60 -0.85 16.15 -12.45
CA SER A 60 -1.38 17.47 -12.84
C SER A 60 -0.39 18.38 -13.56
N ALA A 61 0.91 18.07 -13.53
CA ALA A 61 1.93 18.79 -14.31
C ALA A 61 1.91 18.41 -15.80
N THR A 62 1.44 17.22 -16.15
CA THR A 62 1.43 16.69 -17.53
C THR A 62 0.05 16.68 -18.17
N LYS A 63 -1.00 16.83 -17.37
CA LYS A 63 -2.40 16.84 -17.80
C LYS A 63 -3.12 18.04 -17.17
N ASP A 64 -4.21 18.45 -17.80
CA ASP A 64 -5.08 19.43 -17.16
C ASP A 64 -5.50 18.96 -15.77
N PRO A 65 -5.29 19.77 -14.71
CA PRO A 65 -5.50 19.34 -13.33
C PRO A 65 -6.92 18.84 -13.04
N LEU A 66 -7.92 19.47 -13.67
CA LEU A 66 -9.31 19.04 -13.51
C LEU A 66 -9.55 17.66 -14.13
N THR A 67 -9.06 17.46 -15.35
CA THR A 67 -9.15 16.17 -16.04
C THR A 67 -8.43 15.06 -15.25
N ALA A 68 -7.23 15.33 -14.76
CA ALA A 68 -6.47 14.36 -13.97
C ALA A 68 -7.21 13.98 -12.67
N SER A 69 -7.77 14.98 -11.97
CA SER A 69 -8.55 14.76 -10.74
C SER A 69 -9.82 13.95 -10.98
N LEU A 70 -10.56 14.29 -12.05
CA LEU A 70 -11.78 13.57 -12.41
C LEU A 70 -11.48 12.12 -12.82
N CYS A 71 -10.43 11.90 -13.62
CA CYS A 71 -10.01 10.55 -13.99
C CYS A 71 -9.64 9.71 -12.77
N ALA A 72 -8.86 10.27 -11.86
CA ALA A 72 -8.47 9.60 -10.62
C ALA A 72 -9.71 9.23 -9.78
N GLY A 73 -10.62 10.18 -9.57
CA GLY A 73 -11.84 9.96 -8.78
C GLY A 73 -12.83 8.98 -9.42
N LEU A 74 -12.78 8.79 -10.74
CA LEU A 74 -13.70 7.90 -11.47
C LEU A 74 -13.15 6.48 -11.64
N LEU A 75 -11.92 6.20 -11.31
CA LEU A 75 -11.27 4.90 -11.54
C LEU A 75 -12.06 3.70 -11.00
N ILE A 76 -12.78 3.87 -9.90
CA ILE A 76 -13.55 2.78 -9.27
C ILE A 76 -15.02 2.80 -9.61
N ASN A 77 -15.49 3.81 -10.34
CA ASN A 77 -16.92 3.92 -10.66
C ASN A 77 -17.38 2.92 -11.71
N GLY A 78 -16.47 2.05 -12.15
CA GLY A 78 -16.75 0.96 -13.05
C GLY A 78 -15.61 0.64 -14.01
N SER A 79 -15.78 -0.44 -14.72
CA SER A 79 -14.92 -0.86 -15.82
C SER A 79 -15.79 -1.36 -16.98
N ALA A 80 -15.17 -1.75 -18.09
CA ALA A 80 -15.90 -2.35 -19.22
C ALA A 80 -16.69 -3.62 -18.82
N THR A 81 -16.31 -4.28 -17.75
CA THR A 81 -16.88 -5.59 -17.35
C THR A 81 -17.52 -5.60 -15.97
N ARG A 82 -17.33 -4.56 -15.16
CA ARG A 82 -17.84 -4.50 -13.78
C ARG A 82 -18.43 -3.14 -13.45
N THR A 83 -19.56 -3.13 -12.81
CA THR A 83 -20.18 -1.92 -12.24
C THR A 83 -19.45 -1.53 -10.95
N ALA A 84 -19.58 -0.28 -10.50
CA ALA A 84 -19.06 0.20 -9.22
C ALA A 84 -19.48 -0.70 -8.04
N LYS A 85 -20.76 -1.09 -8.00
CA LYS A 85 -21.30 -1.98 -6.97
C LYS A 85 -20.63 -3.36 -6.96
N GLN A 86 -20.32 -3.89 -8.14
CA GLN A 86 -19.62 -5.18 -8.23
C GLN A 86 -18.16 -5.09 -7.79
N ILE A 87 -17.49 -3.97 -8.09
CA ILE A 87 -16.14 -3.69 -7.65
C ILE A 87 -16.12 -3.58 -6.12
N GLN A 88 -17.00 -2.74 -5.56
CA GLN A 88 -17.09 -2.55 -4.11
C GLN A 88 -17.35 -3.88 -3.39
N LYS A 89 -18.34 -4.66 -3.86
CA LYS A 89 -18.63 -5.97 -3.27
C LYS A 89 -17.45 -6.94 -3.30
N ALA A 90 -16.64 -6.88 -4.36
CA ALA A 90 -15.44 -7.74 -4.47
C ALA A 90 -14.35 -7.31 -3.49
N LEU A 91 -14.17 -6.02 -3.25
CA LEU A 91 -13.24 -5.48 -2.25
C LEU A 91 -13.70 -5.84 -0.83
N ASP A 92 -14.97 -5.62 -0.52
CA ASP A 92 -15.57 -5.93 0.78
C ASP A 92 -15.43 -7.41 1.14
N ALA A 93 -15.57 -8.29 0.13
CA ALA A 93 -15.49 -9.75 0.34
C ALA A 93 -14.11 -10.22 0.82
N VAL A 94 -13.05 -9.47 0.55
CA VAL A 94 -11.68 -9.77 0.97
C VAL A 94 -11.15 -8.78 2.01
N GLY A 95 -12.01 -7.87 2.52
CA GLY A 95 -11.61 -6.85 3.47
C GLY A 95 -10.59 -5.84 2.90
N ALA A 96 -10.57 -5.66 1.58
CA ALA A 96 -9.68 -4.72 0.93
C ALA A 96 -10.30 -3.33 0.84
N TYR A 97 -9.47 -2.31 0.96
CA TYR A 97 -9.81 -0.93 0.63
C TYR A 97 -8.85 -0.42 -0.44
N TYR A 98 -9.25 0.62 -1.13
CA TYR A 98 -8.39 1.30 -2.10
C TYR A 98 -8.43 2.80 -1.82
N ASP A 99 -7.38 3.47 -2.22
CA ASP A 99 -7.25 4.91 -2.20
C ASP A 99 -6.59 5.37 -3.50
N VAL A 100 -6.96 6.56 -3.97
CA VAL A 100 -6.37 7.18 -5.16
C VAL A 100 -5.86 8.55 -4.78
N SER A 101 -4.57 8.75 -4.97
CA SER A 101 -3.92 10.04 -4.75
C SER A 101 -3.40 10.61 -6.06
N LEU A 102 -3.54 11.92 -6.24
CA LEU A 102 -3.01 12.66 -7.37
C LEU A 102 -1.90 13.59 -6.89
N SER A 103 -0.73 13.48 -7.49
CA SER A 103 0.38 14.42 -7.31
C SER A 103 0.60 15.26 -8.57
N GLN A 104 1.60 16.14 -8.55
CA GLN A 104 1.96 16.89 -9.74
C GLN A 104 2.53 15.99 -10.84
N GLU A 105 3.28 14.95 -10.50
CA GLU A 105 3.99 14.11 -11.45
C GLU A 105 3.30 12.77 -11.71
N SER A 106 2.50 12.27 -10.76
CA SER A 106 1.92 10.92 -10.83
C SER A 106 0.51 10.84 -10.24
N SER A 107 -0.17 9.83 -10.64
CA SER A 107 -1.44 9.39 -10.08
C SER A 107 -1.34 7.89 -9.79
#